data_ceb6a6f860fa51f18221143043c59d0a
#
_entry.id   ceb6a6f860fa51f18221143043c59d0a
#
_cell.length_a   1.000
_cell.length_b   1.000
_cell.length_c   1.000
_cell.angle_alpha   90.00
_cell.angle_beta   90.00
_cell.angle_gamma   90.00
#
_symmetry.space_group_name_H-M   'P 1'
#
loop_
_entity.id
_entity.type
_entity.pdbx_description
1 polymer ?
#
loop_
_entity_poly.entity_id
_entity_poly.type
_entity_poly.pdbx_seq_one_letter_code
_entity_poly.pdbx_strand_id
1 'polypeptide(L)'
;AMDRGIDIIDASAVTGVNGARGVKSIEVMQLNAAGDGVTGQARTIECDVVCSSGGWNPAIHLHSHSGGKAVFDTERGIFVPGAAAQPSHSAGAAAGIFDLAGCLRDGTSTGKAAAANAGFKNASRRKVPDTDTEDEGPMRLLWSVPTTAPIGRRGKHFLDQAHDVTAADVQMAAREGYTSIEHAKRYTTLGMAPDQGKTGNIPGMAILGQALGVDNVGDVGTTTFRPPFTPVTLGALAGRDIGPLMDPVRMTPIHHWHELAGCKWEDVGQWKRPWYYPKSGET
;
A
#
# COMPACT_ATOMS: atom_id res chain seq x y z
N ALA A 1 -2.96 -6.82 -28.07
CA ALA A 1 -3.46 -7.94 -27.27
C ALA A 1 -4.27 -8.90 -28.14
N MET A 2 -5.31 -8.45 -28.83
CA MET A 2 -6.14 -9.27 -29.71
C MET A 2 -5.32 -9.99 -30.80
N ASP A 3 -4.34 -9.32 -31.40
CA ASP A 3 -3.44 -9.92 -32.40
C ASP A 3 -2.59 -11.08 -31.86
N ARG A 4 -2.54 -11.25 -30.54
CA ARG A 4 -1.86 -12.34 -29.85
C ARG A 4 -2.81 -13.40 -29.27
N GLY A 5 -4.09 -13.37 -29.66
CA GLY A 5 -5.10 -14.30 -29.17
C GLY A 5 -5.51 -14.09 -27.70
N ILE A 6 -5.34 -12.88 -27.18
CA ILE A 6 -5.79 -12.52 -25.83
C ILE A 6 -7.20 -11.94 -25.92
N ASP A 7 -8.16 -12.59 -25.24
CA ASP A 7 -9.53 -12.09 -25.12
C ASP A 7 -9.54 -10.84 -24.24
N ILE A 8 -10.15 -9.75 -24.73
CA ILE A 8 -10.43 -8.54 -23.98
C ILE A 8 -11.93 -8.48 -23.73
N ILE A 9 -12.31 -8.32 -22.45
CA ILE A 9 -13.71 -8.21 -22.04
C ILE A 9 -13.87 -6.81 -21.42
N ASP A 10 -14.31 -5.86 -22.22
CA ASP A 10 -14.45 -4.47 -21.83
C ASP A 10 -15.65 -4.26 -20.89
N ALA A 11 -15.63 -3.13 -20.15
CA ALA A 11 -16.70 -2.69 -19.27
C ALA A 11 -17.25 -3.79 -18.35
N SER A 12 -16.38 -4.64 -17.84
CA SER A 12 -16.75 -5.82 -17.07
C SER A 12 -15.94 -5.91 -15.78
N ALA A 13 -16.45 -6.69 -14.84
CA ALA A 13 -15.77 -6.94 -13.57
C ALA A 13 -15.86 -8.41 -13.18
N VAL A 14 -14.86 -8.89 -12.43
CA VAL A 14 -14.89 -10.21 -11.80
C VAL A 14 -15.83 -10.14 -10.60
N THR A 15 -16.98 -10.82 -10.70
CA THR A 15 -18.04 -10.79 -9.67
C THR A 15 -18.02 -12.01 -8.76
N GLY A 16 -17.26 -13.03 -9.11
CA GLY A 16 -17.11 -14.24 -8.32
C GLY A 16 -15.82 -14.97 -8.64
N VAL A 17 -15.30 -15.67 -7.64
CA VAL A 17 -14.14 -16.55 -7.77
C VAL A 17 -14.50 -17.90 -7.17
N ASN A 18 -14.33 -18.97 -7.93
CA ASN A 18 -14.67 -20.32 -7.52
C ASN A 18 -13.41 -21.17 -7.32
N GLY A 19 -13.42 -21.97 -6.27
CA GLY A 19 -12.33 -22.89 -5.90
C GLY A 19 -12.24 -23.07 -4.38
N ALA A 20 -11.67 -24.18 -3.93
CA ALA A 20 -11.55 -24.46 -2.49
C ALA A 20 -10.11 -24.30 -1.99
N ARG A 21 -9.12 -24.94 -2.64
CA ARG A 21 -7.69 -24.86 -2.29
C ARG A 21 -6.89 -23.98 -3.24
N GLY A 22 -7.51 -23.50 -4.29
CA GLY A 22 -6.97 -22.63 -5.32
C GLY A 22 -8.11 -22.23 -6.27
N VAL A 23 -7.86 -21.21 -7.07
CA VAL A 23 -8.81 -20.74 -8.06
C VAL A 23 -9.01 -21.83 -9.11
N LYS A 24 -10.25 -22.04 -9.55
CA LYS A 24 -10.62 -22.94 -10.64
C LYS A 24 -11.36 -22.22 -11.75
N SER A 25 -12.09 -21.18 -11.41
CA SER A 25 -12.78 -20.31 -12.37
C SER A 25 -13.12 -18.98 -11.74
N ILE A 26 -13.40 -18.01 -12.61
CA ILE A 26 -13.98 -16.71 -12.24
C ILE A 26 -15.34 -16.53 -12.92
N GLU A 27 -16.17 -15.72 -12.31
CA GLU A 27 -17.40 -15.20 -12.90
C GLU A 27 -17.18 -13.75 -13.31
N VAL A 28 -17.47 -13.42 -14.56
CA VAL A 28 -17.34 -12.07 -15.11
C VAL A 28 -18.72 -11.58 -15.54
N MET A 29 -19.09 -10.38 -15.10
CA MET A 29 -20.33 -9.72 -15.50
C MET A 29 -20.04 -8.34 -16.06
N GLN A 30 -20.90 -7.90 -16.96
CA GLN A 30 -20.81 -6.57 -17.55
C GLN A 30 -21.31 -5.52 -16.54
N LEU A 31 -20.59 -4.42 -16.45
CA LEU A 31 -21.02 -3.25 -15.68
C LEU A 31 -22.09 -2.48 -16.46
N ASN A 32 -23.04 -1.89 -15.73
CA ASN A 32 -24.00 -0.96 -16.32
C ASN A 32 -23.29 0.35 -16.74
N ALA A 33 -24.00 1.21 -17.44
CA ALA A 33 -23.42 2.48 -17.94
C ALA A 33 -22.91 3.39 -16.81
N ALA A 34 -23.55 3.38 -15.64
CA ALA A 34 -23.14 4.14 -14.48
C ALA A 34 -21.92 3.52 -13.75
N GLY A 35 -21.68 2.22 -13.90
CA GLY A 35 -20.61 1.49 -13.22
C GLY A 35 -20.93 1.10 -11.76
N ASP A 36 -22.15 1.31 -11.32
CA ASP A 36 -22.64 1.04 -9.96
C ASP A 36 -23.43 -0.27 -9.84
N GLY A 37 -23.64 -0.97 -10.95
CA GLY A 37 -24.35 -2.23 -11.03
C GLY A 37 -23.80 -3.16 -12.08
N VAL A 38 -24.16 -4.45 -12.00
CA VAL A 38 -23.85 -5.46 -13.00
C VAL A 38 -25.10 -5.85 -13.78
N THR A 39 -24.91 -6.20 -15.05
CA THR A 39 -25.99 -6.55 -15.98
C THR A 39 -25.69 -7.87 -16.70
N GLY A 40 -26.75 -8.51 -17.20
CA GLY A 40 -26.63 -9.75 -17.96
C GLY A 40 -26.39 -10.98 -17.09
N GLN A 41 -25.96 -12.06 -17.74
CA GLN A 41 -25.59 -13.31 -17.08
C GLN A 41 -24.08 -13.38 -16.84
N ALA A 42 -23.69 -14.01 -15.74
CA ALA A 42 -22.28 -14.23 -15.45
C ALA A 42 -21.65 -15.19 -16.49
N ARG A 43 -20.54 -14.78 -17.08
CA ARG A 43 -19.69 -15.65 -17.90
C ARG A 43 -18.66 -16.32 -16.99
N THR A 44 -18.65 -17.64 -16.97
CA THR A 44 -17.62 -18.40 -16.26
C THR A 44 -16.40 -18.58 -17.15
N ILE A 45 -15.22 -18.30 -16.61
CA ILE A 45 -13.92 -18.49 -17.27
C ILE A 45 -13.09 -19.39 -16.37
N GLU A 46 -12.67 -20.53 -16.89
CA GLU A 46 -11.76 -21.44 -16.19
C GLU A 46 -10.35 -20.84 -16.14
N CYS A 47 -9.78 -20.80 -14.96
CA CYS A 47 -8.40 -20.32 -14.71
C CYS A 47 -7.90 -20.85 -13.37
N ASP A 48 -6.58 -20.92 -13.24
CA ASP A 48 -5.88 -21.30 -12.01
C ASP A 48 -5.26 -20.10 -11.27
N VAL A 49 -5.17 -18.95 -11.95
CA VAL A 49 -4.65 -17.69 -11.40
C VAL A 49 -5.50 -16.51 -11.85
N VAL A 50 -5.73 -15.56 -10.95
CA VAL A 50 -6.32 -14.25 -11.23
C VAL A 50 -5.33 -13.17 -10.85
N CYS A 51 -4.91 -12.36 -11.82
CA CYS A 51 -4.08 -11.20 -11.58
C CYS A 51 -4.94 -9.95 -11.57
N SER A 52 -4.83 -9.13 -10.52
CA SER A 52 -5.56 -7.88 -10.40
C SER A 52 -4.60 -6.69 -10.49
N SER A 53 -4.96 -5.70 -11.30
CA SER A 53 -4.26 -4.42 -11.38
C SER A 53 -5.29 -3.29 -11.25
N GLY A 54 -5.26 -2.61 -10.12
CA GLY A 54 -6.24 -1.55 -9.77
C GLY A 54 -5.81 -0.14 -10.14
N GLY A 55 -4.74 0.01 -10.92
CA GLY A 55 -4.19 1.30 -11.30
C GLY A 55 -2.96 1.70 -10.48
N TRP A 56 -2.60 2.98 -10.55
CA TRP A 56 -1.39 3.55 -9.97
C TRP A 56 -1.74 4.60 -8.92
N ASN A 57 -0.93 4.69 -7.88
CA ASN A 57 -0.99 5.77 -6.91
C ASN A 57 0.43 6.32 -6.70
N PRO A 58 0.60 7.65 -6.60
CA PRO A 58 1.89 8.26 -6.34
C PRO A 58 2.54 7.76 -5.06
N ALA A 59 3.86 7.52 -5.11
CA ALA A 59 4.64 7.14 -3.93
C ALA A 59 5.02 8.38 -3.12
N ILE A 60 4.07 8.90 -2.35
CA ILE A 60 4.17 10.18 -1.62
C ILE A 60 4.71 10.07 -0.19
N HIS A 61 5.20 8.89 0.20
CA HIS A 61 5.62 8.65 1.58
C HIS A 61 6.73 9.59 2.05
N LEU A 62 7.71 9.93 1.20
CA LEU A 62 8.78 10.90 1.55
C LEU A 62 8.23 12.31 1.74
N HIS A 63 7.27 12.74 0.91
CA HIS A 63 6.56 13.99 1.08
C HIS A 63 5.82 14.04 2.42
N SER A 64 5.10 12.97 2.76
CA SER A 64 4.35 12.87 4.02
C SER A 64 5.28 12.80 5.24
N HIS A 65 6.38 12.05 5.15
CA HIS A 65 7.38 11.95 6.24
C HIS A 65 8.11 13.26 6.49
N SER A 66 8.25 14.13 5.47
CA SER A 66 8.82 15.47 5.63
C SER A 66 7.83 16.52 6.15
N GLY A 67 6.62 16.10 6.52
CA GLY A 67 5.57 16.97 7.06
C GLY A 67 4.62 17.56 6.01
N GLY A 68 4.80 17.23 4.72
CA GLY A 68 3.88 17.60 3.66
C GLY A 68 2.54 16.85 3.78
N LYS A 69 1.46 17.49 3.35
CA LYS A 69 0.14 16.88 3.35
C LYS A 69 -0.25 16.45 1.93
N ALA A 70 -0.76 15.24 1.82
CA ALA A 70 -1.33 14.75 0.57
C ALA A 70 -2.70 15.39 0.30
N VAL A 71 -3.02 15.57 -0.98
CA VAL A 71 -4.33 16.03 -1.45
C VAL A 71 -4.94 14.93 -2.30
N PHE A 72 -6.22 14.64 -2.09
CA PHE A 72 -6.93 13.65 -2.88
C PHE A 72 -7.43 14.29 -4.19
N ASP A 73 -7.05 13.68 -5.31
CA ASP A 73 -7.54 14.01 -6.64
C ASP A 73 -8.77 13.13 -6.92
N THR A 74 -9.95 13.73 -6.91
CA THR A 74 -11.22 13.01 -7.04
C THR A 74 -11.46 12.48 -8.46
N GLU A 75 -10.89 13.09 -9.47
CA GLU A 75 -11.06 12.65 -10.86
C GLU A 75 -10.24 11.38 -11.13
N ARG A 76 -9.03 11.33 -10.60
CA ARG A 76 -8.11 10.21 -10.80
C ARG A 76 -8.14 9.18 -9.67
N GLY A 77 -8.78 9.50 -8.54
CA GLY A 77 -8.86 8.60 -7.39
C GLY A 77 -7.52 8.31 -6.71
N ILE A 78 -6.61 9.27 -6.72
CA ILE A 78 -5.24 9.14 -6.20
C ILE A 78 -4.90 10.26 -5.22
N PHE A 79 -3.90 10.01 -4.36
CA PHE A 79 -3.31 11.07 -3.55
C PHE A 79 -2.10 11.67 -4.26
N VAL A 80 -2.07 12.98 -4.37
CA VAL A 80 -0.94 13.74 -4.92
C VAL A 80 -0.27 14.57 -3.81
N PRO A 81 1.01 14.94 -3.95
CA PRO A 81 1.66 15.84 -3.01
C PRO A 81 0.96 17.20 -3.00
N GLY A 82 0.57 17.67 -1.82
CA GLY A 82 0.11 19.05 -1.61
C GLY A 82 1.29 19.97 -1.28
N ALA A 83 1.03 21.00 -0.44
CA ALA A 83 2.07 21.93 -0.02
C ALA A 83 3.19 21.20 0.75
N ALA A 84 4.43 21.41 0.33
CA ALA A 84 5.60 20.89 1.02
C ALA A 84 5.87 21.68 2.29
N ALA A 85 6.18 20.98 3.39
CA ALA A 85 6.56 21.61 4.66
C ALA A 85 8.07 21.97 4.72
N GLN A 86 8.86 21.39 3.83
CA GLN A 86 10.30 21.61 3.73
C GLN A 86 10.66 21.98 2.28
N PRO A 87 11.87 22.52 2.02
CA PRO A 87 12.35 22.80 0.67
C PRO A 87 12.54 21.53 -0.14
N SER A 88 11.45 20.91 -0.54
CA SER A 88 11.39 19.65 -1.30
C SER A 88 10.36 19.74 -2.41
N HIS A 89 10.58 18.97 -3.45
CA HIS A 89 9.67 18.86 -4.59
C HIS A 89 9.46 17.39 -4.93
N SER A 90 8.24 17.03 -5.30
CA SER A 90 7.94 15.74 -5.92
C SER A 90 7.87 15.90 -7.42
N ALA A 91 8.28 14.89 -8.18
CA ALA A 91 8.29 14.94 -9.64
C ALA A 91 7.87 13.61 -10.26
N GLY A 92 7.38 13.65 -11.49
CA GLY A 92 6.98 12.49 -12.26
C GLY A 92 5.90 11.67 -11.56
N ALA A 93 6.03 10.36 -11.52
CA ALA A 93 5.03 9.47 -10.91
C ALA A 93 4.75 9.78 -9.43
N ALA A 94 5.74 10.28 -8.68
CA ALA A 94 5.55 10.75 -7.32
C ALA A 94 4.71 12.05 -7.21
N ALA A 95 4.56 12.79 -8.31
CA ALA A 95 3.68 13.96 -8.44
C ALA A 95 2.34 13.62 -9.12
N GLY A 96 2.10 12.35 -9.47
CA GLY A 96 0.88 11.90 -10.13
C GLY A 96 0.92 11.97 -11.66
N ILE A 97 2.11 12.07 -12.26
CA ILE A 97 2.30 12.04 -13.70
C ILE A 97 2.82 10.65 -14.07
N PHE A 98 2.05 9.88 -14.84
CA PHE A 98 2.38 8.47 -15.09
C PHE A 98 2.89 8.20 -16.51
N ASP A 99 2.65 9.11 -17.46
CA ASP A 99 3.20 8.97 -18.80
C ASP A 99 4.70 9.34 -18.85
N LEU A 100 5.46 8.65 -19.72
CA LEU A 100 6.91 8.83 -19.80
C LEU A 100 7.30 10.25 -20.24
N ALA A 101 6.60 10.81 -21.22
CA ALA A 101 6.88 12.15 -21.73
C ALA A 101 6.64 13.22 -20.66
N GLY A 102 5.54 13.09 -19.91
CA GLY A 102 5.21 13.94 -18.76
C GLY A 102 6.25 13.83 -17.66
N CYS A 103 6.64 12.61 -17.27
CA CYS A 103 7.70 12.39 -16.28
C CYS A 103 9.02 13.04 -16.64
N LEU A 104 9.43 12.94 -17.91
CA LEU A 104 10.69 13.54 -18.40
C LEU A 104 10.63 15.09 -18.38
N ARG A 105 9.51 15.65 -18.81
CA ARG A 105 9.29 17.11 -18.77
C ARG A 105 9.26 17.64 -17.34
N ASP A 106 8.46 17.01 -16.50
CA ASP A 106 8.26 17.44 -15.12
C ASP A 106 9.55 17.26 -14.29
N GLY A 107 10.21 16.11 -14.39
CA GLY A 107 11.48 15.88 -13.72
C GLY A 107 12.57 16.86 -14.12
N THR A 108 12.64 17.23 -15.42
CA THR A 108 13.56 18.26 -15.90
C THR A 108 13.23 19.65 -15.33
N SER A 109 11.95 20.03 -15.34
CA SER A 109 11.47 21.31 -14.80
C SER A 109 11.73 21.43 -13.29
N THR A 110 11.30 20.41 -12.55
CA THR A 110 11.43 20.35 -11.09
C THR A 110 12.89 20.28 -10.65
N GLY A 111 13.75 19.53 -11.38
CA GLY A 111 15.18 19.50 -11.11
C GLY A 111 15.87 20.84 -11.33
N LYS A 112 15.47 21.60 -12.35
CA LYS A 112 15.96 22.98 -12.57
C LYS A 112 15.52 23.90 -11.43
N ALA A 113 14.27 23.82 -11.01
CA ALA A 113 13.76 24.63 -9.90
C ALA A 113 14.50 24.32 -8.60
N ALA A 114 14.71 23.03 -8.30
CA ALA A 114 15.48 22.60 -7.12
C ALA A 114 16.93 23.12 -7.15
N ALA A 115 17.60 23.03 -8.30
CA ALA A 115 18.96 23.56 -8.47
C ALA A 115 19.00 25.09 -8.26
N ALA A 116 18.02 25.83 -8.81
CA ALA A 116 17.92 27.27 -8.62
C ALA A 116 17.69 27.63 -7.12
N ASN A 117 16.83 26.90 -6.45
CA ASN A 117 16.58 27.09 -5.00
C ASN A 117 17.83 26.80 -4.16
N ALA A 118 18.69 25.88 -4.61
CA ALA A 118 19.98 25.60 -3.99
C ALA A 118 21.09 26.58 -4.38
N GLY A 119 20.78 27.66 -5.12
CA GLY A 119 21.74 28.71 -5.52
C GLY A 119 22.50 28.45 -6.83
N PHE A 120 22.21 27.38 -7.55
CA PHE A 120 22.85 27.09 -8.83
C PHE A 120 22.14 27.83 -9.97
N LYS A 121 22.76 28.90 -10.50
CA LYS A 121 22.12 29.78 -11.51
C LYS A 121 22.22 29.25 -12.94
N ASN A 122 23.10 28.30 -13.22
CA ASN A 122 23.37 27.78 -14.57
C ASN A 122 22.96 26.30 -14.70
N ALA A 123 21.66 26.02 -14.57
CA ALA A 123 21.16 24.69 -14.87
C ALA A 123 21.36 24.37 -16.37
N SER A 124 21.90 23.18 -16.65
CA SER A 124 22.13 22.71 -18.02
C SER A 124 20.91 22.87 -18.91
N ARG A 125 21.11 23.36 -20.13
CA ARG A 125 20.07 23.45 -21.17
C ARG A 125 19.88 22.11 -21.90
N ARG A 126 19.95 20.99 -21.21
CA ARG A 126 19.69 19.69 -21.83
C ARG A 126 18.25 19.68 -22.38
N LYS A 127 18.16 19.28 -23.65
CA LYS A 127 16.86 19.05 -24.29
C LYS A 127 16.20 17.85 -23.61
N VAL A 128 14.93 17.96 -23.25
CA VAL A 128 14.14 16.81 -22.77
C VAL A 128 14.02 15.84 -23.95
N PRO A 129 14.31 14.54 -23.74
CA PRO A 129 14.07 13.54 -24.79
C PRO A 129 12.63 13.56 -25.26
N ASP A 130 12.45 13.42 -26.56
CA ASP A 130 11.13 13.30 -27.17
C ASP A 130 10.67 11.84 -27.09
N THR A 131 9.43 11.61 -26.72
CA THR A 131 8.83 10.27 -26.59
C THR A 131 7.40 10.34 -27.09
N ASP A 132 6.89 9.21 -27.56
CA ASP A 132 5.48 9.09 -27.88
C ASP A 132 4.65 9.33 -26.60
N THR A 133 3.57 10.06 -26.74
CA THR A 133 2.56 10.24 -25.68
C THR A 133 1.43 9.28 -25.94
N GLU A 134 1.11 8.46 -24.94
CA GLU A 134 -0.12 7.68 -24.96
C GLU A 134 -1.25 8.55 -24.39
N ASP A 135 -2.37 8.59 -25.10
CA ASP A 135 -3.59 9.25 -24.60
C ASP A 135 -4.29 8.27 -23.65
N GLU A 136 -4.15 8.53 -22.36
CA GLU A 136 -4.91 7.81 -21.34
C GLU A 136 -6.35 8.34 -21.36
N GLY A 137 -7.28 7.52 -21.81
CA GLY A 137 -8.70 7.84 -21.77
C GLY A 137 -9.21 8.12 -20.34
N PRO A 138 -10.46 8.60 -20.19
CA PRO A 138 -11.02 8.93 -18.88
C PRO A 138 -11.07 7.71 -17.98
N MET A 139 -10.55 7.85 -16.75
CA MET A 139 -10.56 6.78 -15.74
C MET A 139 -11.95 6.68 -15.11
N ARG A 140 -12.43 5.44 -14.94
CA ARG A 140 -13.61 5.17 -14.13
C ARG A 140 -13.18 4.53 -12.81
N LEU A 141 -13.53 5.17 -11.70
CA LEU A 141 -13.22 4.67 -10.37
C LEU A 141 -14.24 3.61 -9.94
N LEU A 142 -13.77 2.42 -9.63
CA LEU A 142 -14.58 1.31 -9.11
C LEU A 142 -13.99 0.83 -7.78
N TRP A 143 -14.50 1.37 -6.68
CA TRP A 143 -13.99 1.06 -5.35
C TRP A 143 -14.44 -0.30 -4.81
N SER A 144 -15.58 -0.78 -5.28
CA SER A 144 -16.13 -2.09 -4.97
C SER A 144 -16.85 -2.63 -6.17
N VAL A 145 -16.64 -3.91 -6.47
CA VAL A 145 -17.38 -4.59 -7.53
C VAL A 145 -18.86 -4.66 -7.10
N PRO A 146 -19.80 -4.13 -7.91
CA PRO A 146 -21.21 -4.20 -7.60
C PRO A 146 -21.69 -5.66 -7.52
N THR A 147 -22.50 -5.95 -6.52
CA THR A 147 -23.12 -7.27 -6.33
C THR A 147 -24.60 -7.15 -6.08
N THR A 148 -25.34 -8.23 -6.35
CA THR A 148 -26.80 -8.30 -6.08
C THR A 148 -27.13 -8.51 -4.60
N ALA A 149 -26.13 -8.77 -3.76
CA ALA A 149 -26.28 -8.98 -2.33
C ALA A 149 -25.49 -7.91 -1.54
N PRO A 150 -25.88 -7.60 -0.30
CA PRO A 150 -25.10 -6.73 0.56
C PRO A 150 -23.66 -7.24 0.72
N ILE A 151 -22.70 -6.31 0.83
CA ILE A 151 -21.30 -6.61 1.10
C ILE A 151 -21.19 -7.50 2.35
N GLY A 152 -20.38 -8.55 2.27
CA GLY A 152 -20.20 -9.53 3.34
C GLY A 152 -21.20 -10.68 3.36
N ARG A 153 -22.26 -10.65 2.55
CA ARG A 153 -23.24 -11.75 2.49
C ARG A 153 -22.96 -12.76 1.36
N ARG A 154 -22.34 -12.32 0.27
CA ARG A 154 -22.04 -13.18 -0.87
C ARG A 154 -20.66 -12.83 -1.40
N GLY A 155 -19.69 -13.63 -1.04
CA GLY A 155 -18.28 -13.38 -1.30
C GLY A 155 -17.66 -12.36 -0.33
N LYS A 156 -16.37 -12.40 -0.22
CA LYS A 156 -15.57 -11.46 0.57
C LYS A 156 -14.96 -10.44 -0.37
N HIS A 157 -15.15 -9.17 -0.09
CA HIS A 157 -14.52 -8.06 -0.80
C HIS A 157 -13.26 -7.67 -0.04
N PHE A 158 -12.15 -8.37 -0.31
CA PHE A 158 -10.90 -8.13 0.38
C PHE A 158 -10.32 -6.76 0.02
N LEU A 159 -9.92 -6.02 1.04
CA LEU A 159 -9.16 -4.77 0.97
C LEU A 159 -7.69 -4.99 1.33
N ASP A 160 -7.44 -5.79 2.35
CA ASP A 160 -6.12 -6.16 2.81
C ASP A 160 -6.03 -7.69 2.91
N GLN A 161 -5.29 -8.29 2.00
CA GLN A 161 -5.14 -9.74 1.94
C GLN A 161 -4.15 -10.29 2.97
N ALA A 162 -3.26 -9.45 3.50
CA ALA A 162 -2.29 -9.88 4.49
C ALA A 162 -2.91 -10.05 5.89
N HIS A 163 -3.95 -9.25 6.18
CA HIS A 163 -4.69 -9.31 7.44
C HIS A 163 -6.17 -9.70 7.26
N ASP A 164 -6.54 -10.19 6.09
CA ASP A 164 -7.91 -10.62 5.76
C ASP A 164 -8.98 -9.54 5.99
N VAL A 165 -8.63 -8.25 5.90
CA VAL A 165 -9.59 -7.17 6.08
C VAL A 165 -10.47 -7.03 4.85
N THR A 166 -11.77 -7.00 5.07
CA THR A 166 -12.79 -6.88 4.02
C THR A 166 -13.52 -5.54 4.07
N ALA A 167 -14.22 -5.20 3.00
CA ALA A 167 -15.12 -4.05 2.97
C ALA A 167 -16.20 -4.12 4.06
N ALA A 168 -16.66 -5.32 4.43
CA ALA A 168 -17.63 -5.51 5.51
C ALA A 168 -17.07 -5.11 6.88
N ASP A 169 -15.78 -5.36 7.14
CA ASP A 169 -15.10 -4.96 8.38
C ASP A 169 -15.01 -3.43 8.49
N VAL A 170 -14.69 -2.76 7.38
CA VAL A 170 -14.64 -1.28 7.34
C VAL A 170 -16.04 -0.68 7.51
N GLN A 171 -17.08 -1.27 6.90
CA GLN A 171 -18.46 -0.84 7.11
C GLN A 171 -18.92 -1.08 8.56
N MET A 172 -18.47 -2.16 9.19
CA MET A 172 -18.72 -2.42 10.60
C MET A 172 -18.06 -1.35 11.47
N ALA A 173 -16.79 -1.02 11.21
CA ALA A 173 -16.11 0.06 11.90
C ALA A 173 -16.88 1.38 11.82
N ALA A 174 -17.40 1.75 10.64
CA ALA A 174 -18.24 2.94 10.47
C ALA A 174 -19.50 2.90 11.35
N ARG A 175 -20.20 1.76 11.38
CA ARG A 175 -21.39 1.58 12.24
C ARG A 175 -21.09 1.68 13.74
N GLU A 176 -19.88 1.31 14.14
CA GLU A 176 -19.41 1.41 15.53
C GLU A 176 -18.85 2.80 15.88
N GLY A 177 -18.95 3.77 14.94
CA GLY A 177 -18.63 5.16 15.18
C GLY A 177 -17.21 5.58 14.79
N TYR A 178 -16.46 4.75 14.11
CA TYR A 178 -15.15 5.13 13.58
C TYR A 178 -15.31 5.96 12.30
N THR A 179 -15.11 7.26 12.41
CA THR A 179 -15.26 8.21 11.28
C THR A 179 -13.95 8.56 10.59
N SER A 180 -12.81 8.27 11.23
CA SER A 180 -11.48 8.51 10.66
C SER A 180 -10.86 7.19 10.22
N ILE A 181 -10.24 7.21 9.03
CA ILE A 181 -9.53 6.03 8.51
C ILE A 181 -8.39 5.58 9.44
N GLU A 182 -7.71 6.48 10.12
CA GLU A 182 -6.64 6.14 11.06
C GLU A 182 -7.16 5.35 12.27
N HIS A 183 -8.39 5.58 12.70
CA HIS A 183 -9.01 4.79 13.75
C HIS A 183 -9.59 3.48 13.20
N ALA A 184 -10.32 3.52 12.09
CA ALA A 184 -10.82 2.33 11.41
C ALA A 184 -9.68 1.36 11.05
N LYS A 185 -8.52 1.87 10.61
CA LYS A 185 -7.29 1.12 10.37
C LYS A 185 -6.84 0.32 11.60
N ARG A 186 -6.83 0.95 12.78
CA ARG A 186 -6.41 0.27 14.03
C ARG A 186 -7.43 -0.75 14.51
N TYR A 187 -8.70 -0.47 14.28
CA TYR A 187 -9.78 -1.38 14.63
C TYR A 187 -9.79 -2.64 13.76
N THR A 188 -9.55 -2.48 12.46
CA THR A 188 -9.60 -3.57 11.47
C THR A 188 -8.25 -4.19 11.12
N THR A 189 -7.15 -3.58 11.51
CA THR A 189 -5.77 -3.86 11.05
C THR A 189 -5.49 -3.55 9.58
N LEU A 190 -6.38 -2.82 8.91
CA LEU A 190 -6.23 -2.40 7.51
C LEU A 190 -4.88 -1.68 7.28
N GLY A 191 -4.09 -2.15 6.33
CA GLY A 191 -2.84 -1.50 5.92
C GLY A 191 -1.74 -1.51 6.99
N MET A 192 -1.81 -2.43 7.96
CA MET A 192 -0.80 -2.58 9.02
C MET A 192 0.24 -3.66 8.70
N ALA A 193 0.08 -4.39 7.59
CA ALA A 193 1.00 -5.41 7.13
C ALA A 193 2.28 -4.80 6.50
N PRO A 194 3.29 -5.62 6.14
CA PRO A 194 4.54 -5.15 5.52
C PRO A 194 4.36 -4.35 4.24
N ASP A 195 3.26 -4.56 3.49
CA ASP A 195 2.91 -3.76 2.31
C ASP A 195 2.49 -2.32 2.65
N GLN A 196 2.24 -2.01 3.92
CA GLN A 196 1.84 -0.69 4.42
C GLN A 196 0.56 -0.16 3.74
N GLY A 197 -0.34 -1.08 3.34
CA GLY A 197 -1.61 -0.75 2.72
C GLY A 197 -1.53 -0.16 1.31
N LYS A 198 -0.46 -0.44 0.56
CA LYS A 198 -0.27 0.09 -0.80
C LYS A 198 -1.44 -0.24 -1.72
N THR A 199 -2.06 -1.41 -1.57
CA THR A 199 -3.21 -1.84 -2.38
C THR A 199 -4.55 -1.60 -1.70
N GLY A 200 -4.61 -1.56 -0.36
CA GLY A 200 -5.86 -1.58 0.42
C GLY A 200 -6.29 -0.22 1.00
N ASN A 201 -5.36 0.71 1.24
CA ASN A 201 -5.69 1.94 1.98
C ASN A 201 -6.70 2.82 1.24
N ILE A 202 -6.51 3.10 -0.04
CA ILE A 202 -7.42 3.99 -0.79
C ILE A 202 -8.80 3.36 -0.97
N PRO A 203 -8.93 2.09 -1.42
CA PRO A 203 -10.23 1.41 -1.43
C PRO A 203 -10.89 1.38 -0.05
N GLY A 204 -10.13 1.14 1.03
CA GLY A 204 -10.64 1.18 2.40
C GLY A 204 -11.18 2.54 2.81
N MET A 205 -10.48 3.63 2.44
CA MET A 205 -10.95 5.01 2.66
C MET A 205 -12.24 5.28 1.88
N ALA A 206 -12.31 4.82 0.63
CA ALA A 206 -13.50 4.99 -0.20
C ALA A 206 -14.72 4.24 0.39
N ILE A 207 -14.52 2.99 0.84
CA ILE A 207 -15.58 2.21 1.51
C ILE A 207 -16.02 2.86 2.82
N LEU A 208 -15.07 3.39 3.61
CA LEU A 208 -15.41 4.13 4.83
C LEU A 208 -16.21 5.39 4.50
N GLY A 209 -15.76 6.18 3.53
CA GLY A 209 -16.46 7.37 3.06
C GLY A 209 -17.89 7.07 2.59
N GLN A 210 -18.07 6.05 1.77
CA GLN A 210 -19.39 5.58 1.34
C GLN A 210 -20.30 5.19 2.52
N ALA A 211 -19.75 4.48 3.51
CA ALA A 211 -20.50 4.07 4.69
C ALA A 211 -20.91 5.26 5.59
N LEU A 212 -20.13 6.34 5.56
CA LEU A 212 -20.38 7.57 6.30
C LEU A 212 -21.18 8.61 5.50
N GLY A 213 -21.44 8.38 4.21
CA GLY A 213 -22.12 9.32 3.33
C GLY A 213 -21.27 10.55 2.98
N VAL A 214 -19.94 10.41 2.88
CA VAL A 214 -19.00 11.48 2.51
C VAL A 214 -18.68 11.35 1.03
N ASP A 215 -18.76 12.43 0.31
CA ASP A 215 -18.53 12.44 -1.15
C ASP A 215 -17.04 12.38 -1.53
N ASN A 216 -16.19 13.01 -0.74
CA ASN A 216 -14.75 13.04 -1.02
C ASN A 216 -14.01 12.03 -0.15
N VAL A 217 -13.33 11.07 -0.77
CA VAL A 217 -12.52 10.04 -0.08
C VAL A 217 -11.48 10.65 0.87
N GLY A 218 -10.95 11.83 0.54
CA GLY A 218 -9.99 12.54 1.41
C GLY A 218 -10.57 13.01 2.74
N ASP A 219 -11.90 13.15 2.86
CA ASP A 219 -12.55 13.70 4.06
C ASP A 219 -12.58 12.71 5.23
N VAL A 220 -12.38 11.41 4.99
CA VAL A 220 -12.18 10.44 6.08
C VAL A 220 -10.75 10.47 6.67
N GLY A 221 -9.93 11.42 6.22
CA GLY A 221 -8.52 11.55 6.60
C GLY A 221 -7.58 10.76 5.71
N THR A 222 -6.32 10.64 6.11
CA THR A 222 -5.29 9.91 5.39
C THR A 222 -4.62 8.90 6.31
N THR A 223 -4.12 7.81 5.73
CA THR A 223 -3.32 6.83 6.47
C THR A 223 -1.88 7.32 6.60
N THR A 224 -1.31 7.20 7.79
CA THR A 224 0.10 7.53 8.04
C THR A 224 0.98 6.33 7.70
N PHE A 225 1.91 6.53 6.79
CA PHE A 225 2.94 5.55 6.47
C PHE A 225 4.06 5.58 7.51
N ARG A 226 4.49 4.40 7.95
CA ARG A 226 5.61 4.25 8.89
C ARG A 226 6.88 3.88 8.15
N PRO A 227 8.04 4.51 8.44
CA PRO A 227 9.32 4.05 7.90
C PRO A 227 9.69 2.66 8.46
N PRO A 228 10.28 1.78 7.64
CA PRO A 228 10.49 1.89 6.20
C PRO A 228 9.20 1.60 5.43
N PHE A 229 8.77 2.53 4.58
CA PHE A 229 7.56 2.35 3.75
C PHE A 229 7.73 1.24 2.71
N THR A 230 8.91 1.12 2.14
CA THR A 230 9.29 -0.01 1.28
C THR A 230 10.01 -1.04 2.16
N PRO A 231 9.57 -2.32 2.16
CA PRO A 231 10.23 -3.37 2.91
C PRO A 231 11.72 -3.44 2.57
N VAL A 232 12.56 -3.48 3.60
CA VAL A 232 14.02 -3.59 3.47
C VAL A 232 14.44 -4.93 4.05
N THR A 233 15.22 -5.70 3.29
CA THR A 233 15.75 -6.96 3.77
C THR A 233 16.80 -6.75 4.85
N LEU A 234 16.88 -7.66 5.80
CA LEU A 234 17.92 -7.62 6.84
C LEU A 234 19.33 -7.63 6.23
N GLY A 235 19.53 -8.35 5.13
CA GLY A 235 20.80 -8.35 4.41
C GLY A 235 21.19 -6.97 3.84
N ALA A 236 20.22 -6.17 3.38
CA ALA A 236 20.48 -4.81 2.94
C ALA A 236 20.84 -3.87 4.09
N LEU A 237 20.21 -4.06 5.26
CA LEU A 237 20.53 -3.30 6.49
C LEU A 237 21.90 -3.66 7.03
N ALA A 238 22.25 -4.95 7.03
CA ALA A 238 23.54 -5.44 7.48
C ALA A 238 24.70 -4.97 6.60
N GLY A 239 24.43 -4.73 5.31
CA GLY A 239 25.45 -4.37 4.35
C GLY A 239 26.43 -5.51 4.08
N ARG A 240 27.70 -5.17 3.85
CA ARG A 240 28.78 -6.14 3.54
C ARG A 240 29.40 -6.76 4.79
N ASP A 241 29.34 -6.05 5.91
CA ASP A 241 29.91 -6.48 7.19
C ASP A 241 28.84 -7.22 8.02
N ILE A 242 28.60 -8.48 7.65
CA ILE A 242 27.77 -9.39 8.42
C ILE A 242 28.64 -10.01 9.51
N GLY A 243 28.74 -9.35 10.63
CA GLY A 243 29.56 -9.80 11.75
C GLY A 243 28.80 -9.74 13.09
N PRO A 244 29.51 -9.90 14.20
CA PRO A 244 28.90 -9.87 15.54
C PRO A 244 28.13 -8.59 15.87
N LEU A 245 28.39 -7.50 15.13
CA LEU A 245 27.69 -6.23 15.31
C LEU A 245 26.25 -6.22 14.75
N MET A 246 25.93 -7.15 13.85
CA MET A 246 24.57 -7.22 13.31
C MET A 246 23.57 -7.72 14.35
N ASP A 247 23.97 -8.73 15.13
CA ASP A 247 23.19 -9.27 16.22
C ASP A 247 24.11 -9.44 17.45
N PRO A 248 24.49 -8.32 18.10
CA PRO A 248 25.45 -8.35 19.18
C PRO A 248 24.85 -9.01 20.41
N VAL A 249 25.57 -9.96 20.97
CA VAL A 249 25.27 -10.51 22.30
C VAL A 249 25.74 -9.53 23.35
N ARG A 250 24.81 -8.88 24.04
CA ARG A 250 25.09 -7.93 25.10
C ARG A 250 25.12 -8.62 26.46
N MET A 251 26.05 -8.21 27.30
CA MET A 251 26.31 -8.80 28.60
C MET A 251 26.43 -7.71 29.65
N THR A 252 25.97 -7.99 30.86
CA THR A 252 26.18 -7.10 32.01
C THR A 252 27.62 -7.16 32.50
N PRO A 253 28.13 -6.17 33.25
CA PRO A 253 29.48 -6.20 33.81
C PRO A 253 29.74 -7.40 34.73
N ILE A 254 28.69 -7.98 35.32
CA ILE A 254 28.82 -9.17 36.23
C ILE A 254 28.51 -10.48 35.52
N HIS A 255 28.41 -10.49 34.18
CA HIS A 255 28.09 -11.70 33.39
C HIS A 255 28.98 -12.88 33.72
N HIS A 256 30.29 -12.66 33.81
CA HIS A 256 31.27 -13.70 34.13
C HIS A 256 31.04 -14.35 35.50
N TRP A 257 30.61 -13.59 36.51
CA TRP A 257 30.25 -14.15 37.81
C TRP A 257 29.05 -15.10 37.71
N HIS A 258 28.01 -14.72 36.96
CA HIS A 258 26.85 -15.58 36.73
C HIS A 258 27.24 -16.86 35.99
N GLU A 259 28.14 -16.76 35.03
CA GLU A 259 28.67 -17.87 34.26
C GLU A 259 29.42 -18.87 35.18
N LEU A 260 30.33 -18.39 36.01
CA LEU A 260 31.04 -19.18 37.01
C LEU A 260 30.09 -19.80 38.05
N ALA A 261 29.00 -19.15 38.39
CA ALA A 261 27.97 -19.66 39.27
C ALA A 261 27.04 -20.68 38.58
N GLY A 262 27.26 -20.99 37.31
CA GLY A 262 26.52 -21.99 36.55
C GLY A 262 25.08 -21.64 36.22
N CYS A 263 24.76 -20.35 36.05
CA CYS A 263 23.41 -19.91 35.73
C CYS A 263 22.94 -20.44 34.37
N LYS A 264 21.64 -20.59 34.20
CA LYS A 264 20.99 -20.76 32.92
C LYS A 264 20.57 -19.38 32.41
N TRP A 265 20.73 -19.18 31.11
CA TRP A 265 20.51 -17.88 30.46
C TRP A 265 19.18 -17.82 29.76
N GLU A 266 18.59 -16.65 29.71
CA GLU A 266 17.57 -16.29 28.78
C GLU A 266 18.00 -15.09 27.92
N ASP A 267 17.50 -15.02 26.70
CA ASP A 267 17.73 -13.89 25.79
C ASP A 267 16.59 -12.90 25.91
N VAL A 268 16.91 -11.68 26.32
CA VAL A 268 15.96 -10.56 26.37
C VAL A 268 16.40 -9.53 25.34
N GLY A 269 15.87 -9.68 24.13
CA GLY A 269 16.41 -9.01 22.96
C GLY A 269 17.86 -9.47 22.74
N GLN A 270 18.79 -8.52 22.70
CA GLN A 270 20.22 -8.80 22.52
C GLN A 270 20.98 -9.04 23.86
N TRP A 271 20.29 -8.95 24.98
CA TRP A 271 20.93 -9.08 26.28
C TRP A 271 20.81 -10.50 26.81
N LYS A 272 21.96 -11.06 27.27
CA LYS A 272 21.99 -12.26 28.09
C LYS A 272 21.61 -11.89 29.51
N ARG A 273 20.53 -12.48 30.02
CA ARG A 273 20.05 -12.31 31.37
C ARG A 273 20.13 -13.63 32.15
N PRO A 274 20.68 -13.66 33.38
CA PRO A 274 20.63 -14.90 34.18
C PRO A 274 19.17 -15.19 34.51
N TRP A 275 18.73 -16.41 34.16
CA TRP A 275 17.36 -16.84 34.39
C TRP A 275 17.22 -17.51 35.75
N TYR A 276 18.01 -18.60 35.97
CA TYR A 276 18.04 -19.28 37.24
C TYR A 276 19.37 -20.00 37.44
N TYR A 277 19.61 -20.42 38.69
CA TYR A 277 20.77 -21.22 39.07
C TYR A 277 20.29 -22.63 39.45
N PRO A 278 20.56 -23.66 38.61
CA PRO A 278 20.11 -25.00 38.89
C PRO A 278 20.75 -25.54 40.17
N LYS A 279 19.93 -26.15 41.02
CA LYS A 279 20.40 -26.86 42.19
C LYS A 279 20.63 -28.33 41.86
N SER A 280 21.45 -29.01 42.66
CA SER A 280 21.70 -30.45 42.51
C SER A 280 20.38 -31.24 42.52
N GLY A 281 20.09 -31.96 41.41
CA GLY A 281 18.86 -32.72 41.22
C GLY A 281 17.72 -31.99 40.51
N GLU A 282 17.90 -30.72 40.11
CA GLU A 282 16.98 -29.97 39.22
C GLU A 282 17.42 -30.16 37.77
N THR A 283 16.47 -30.48 36.88
CA THR A 283 16.68 -30.63 35.42
C THR A 283 16.17 -29.42 34.71
#